data_3e430696a70fd2bc952c2aeb22acc4a2
#
_entry.id   3e430696a70fd2bc952c2aeb22acc4a2
#
_cell.length_a   1.000
_cell.length_b   1.000
_cell.length_c   1.000
_cell.angle_alpha   90.00
_cell.angle_beta   90.00
_cell.angle_gamma   90.00
#
_symmetry.space_group_name_H-M   'P 1'
#
loop_
_entity.id
_entity.type
_entity.pdbx_description
1 polymer ?
#
loop_
_entity_poly.entity_id
_entity_poly.type
_entity_poly.pdbx_seq_one_letter_code
_entity_poly.pdbx_strand_id
1 'polypeptide(L)'
;MRANLVKAVLAVGIGASLCAASATGRAAAEAARTAPCPVVDVLVLYTPKAARQVGGEHRVPASAQRIATRMNRSLAGGGLCGIIRVVHPHTVTGYEGPEEFRAAHALLKDHTSAGVGREAHEQRARYGADLVTLVVDRPERGGGTADYTPALDSSTDEYAYAVVDVDGIELDSTSHEIGHNLGLAHDRTTLAGNPEGSMSVSRNRPYNTGWVTEDGKRYTIMAYRSACGDHCRRISRFSSATGTWQGHRLGDADNDGVRVLRETMPIVAGYRTKV
;
A
#
# COMPACT_ATOMS: atom_id res chain seq x y z
N MET A 1 -53.41 62.64 -24.07
CA MET A 1 -53.20 61.71 -22.97
C MET A 1 -51.83 61.07 -23.14
N ARG A 2 -50.84 61.47 -22.32
CA ARG A 2 -49.46 60.95 -22.42
C ARG A 2 -49.25 59.95 -21.27
N ALA A 3 -48.94 58.70 -21.61
CA ALA A 3 -48.59 57.65 -20.65
C ALA A 3 -47.08 57.68 -20.38
N ASN A 4 -46.71 57.92 -19.10
CA ASN A 4 -45.32 57.82 -18.63
C ASN A 4 -44.95 56.38 -18.36
N LEU A 5 -43.91 55.87 -19.02
CA LEU A 5 -43.28 54.56 -18.78
C LEU A 5 -42.16 54.75 -17.76
N VAL A 6 -42.32 54.19 -16.58
CA VAL A 6 -41.30 54.13 -15.57
C VAL A 6 -40.40 52.90 -15.87
N LYS A 7 -39.11 53.13 -16.14
CA LYS A 7 -38.09 52.07 -16.29
C LYS A 7 -37.56 51.73 -14.88
N ALA A 8 -37.82 50.51 -14.42
CA ALA A 8 -37.15 49.94 -13.26
C ALA A 8 -35.78 49.42 -13.69
N VAL A 9 -34.72 49.89 -13.05
CA VAL A 9 -33.35 49.37 -13.19
C VAL A 9 -33.16 48.29 -12.13
N LEU A 10 -33.04 47.07 -12.60
CA LEU A 10 -32.63 45.93 -11.73
C LEU A 10 -31.10 45.93 -11.65
N ALA A 11 -30.53 46.28 -10.50
CA ALA A 11 -29.11 46.08 -10.23
C ALA A 11 -28.90 44.63 -9.77
N VAL A 12 -28.28 43.82 -10.59
CA VAL A 12 -27.86 42.46 -10.23
C VAL A 12 -26.51 42.54 -9.53
N GLY A 13 -26.50 42.28 -8.22
CA GLY A 13 -25.30 42.13 -7.42
C GLY A 13 -24.67 40.74 -7.66
N ILE A 14 -23.71 40.65 -8.60
CA ILE A 14 -22.86 39.48 -8.76
C ILE A 14 -21.47 39.87 -8.26
N GLY A 15 -21.06 39.41 -7.09
CA GLY A 15 -19.72 39.78 -6.65
C GLY A 15 -19.25 39.38 -5.26
N ALA A 16 -19.65 38.23 -4.69
CA ALA A 16 -19.06 37.80 -3.42
C ALA A 16 -18.80 36.28 -3.24
N SER A 17 -19.15 35.42 -4.21
CA SER A 17 -19.07 33.97 -4.00
C SER A 17 -17.78 33.31 -4.54
N LEU A 18 -17.01 33.98 -5.39
CA LEU A 18 -15.83 33.38 -6.04
C LEU A 18 -14.52 33.47 -5.22
N CYS A 19 -14.42 34.39 -4.27
CA CYS A 19 -13.19 34.54 -3.46
C CYS A 19 -13.12 33.60 -2.25
N ALA A 20 -14.24 33.11 -1.73
CA ALA A 20 -14.25 32.22 -0.56
C ALA A 20 -13.82 30.79 -0.90
N ALA A 21 -14.19 30.28 -2.09
CA ALA A 21 -13.80 28.94 -2.55
C ALA A 21 -12.29 28.81 -2.84
N SER A 22 -11.61 29.89 -3.24
CA SER A 22 -10.18 29.90 -3.50
C SER A 22 -9.33 29.98 -2.22
N ALA A 23 -9.82 30.59 -1.15
CA ALA A 23 -9.13 30.70 0.12
C ALA A 23 -9.15 29.38 0.91
N THR A 24 -10.28 28.67 0.91
CA THR A 24 -10.40 27.36 1.56
C THR A 24 -9.57 26.29 0.85
N GLY A 25 -9.51 26.31 -0.49
CA GLY A 25 -8.66 25.41 -1.26
C GLY A 25 -7.15 25.65 -1.04
N ARG A 26 -6.74 26.92 -0.90
CA ARG A 26 -5.33 27.28 -0.57
C ARG A 26 -4.95 26.89 0.85
N ALA A 27 -5.80 27.10 1.83
CA ALA A 27 -5.57 26.72 3.22
C ALA A 27 -5.48 25.19 3.38
N ALA A 28 -6.35 24.42 2.70
CA ALA A 28 -6.29 22.97 2.70
C ALA A 28 -5.01 22.44 2.00
N ALA A 29 -4.60 23.04 0.90
CA ALA A 29 -3.35 22.71 0.21
C ALA A 29 -2.09 23.06 1.01
N GLU A 30 -2.12 24.15 1.77
CA GLU A 30 -1.06 24.57 2.69
C GLU A 30 -0.98 23.63 3.90
N ALA A 31 -2.12 23.30 4.52
CA ALA A 31 -2.21 22.32 5.61
C ALA A 31 -1.71 20.93 5.19
N ALA A 32 -2.03 20.51 3.96
CA ALA A 32 -1.53 19.23 3.40
C ALA A 32 -0.01 19.26 3.16
N ARG A 33 0.60 20.41 2.89
CA ARG A 33 2.06 20.55 2.72
C ARG A 33 2.83 20.63 4.03
N THR A 34 2.18 21.07 5.12
CA THR A 34 2.78 21.20 6.45
C THR A 34 2.53 20.00 7.35
N ALA A 35 1.65 19.07 6.95
CA ALA A 35 1.43 17.85 7.70
C ALA A 35 2.72 17.00 7.73
N PRO A 36 3.10 16.43 8.89
CA PRO A 36 4.25 15.54 8.96
C PRO A 36 4.05 14.32 8.06
N CYS A 37 5.15 13.82 7.49
CA CYS A 37 5.11 12.61 6.68
C CYS A 37 4.59 11.43 7.51
N PRO A 38 3.60 10.67 7.02
CA PRO A 38 3.09 9.52 7.75
C PRO A 38 4.17 8.45 7.90
N VAL A 39 4.28 7.88 9.10
CA VAL A 39 5.17 6.76 9.41
C VAL A 39 4.30 5.55 9.71
N VAL A 40 4.34 4.55 8.83
CA VAL A 40 3.68 3.26 9.02
C VAL A 40 4.68 2.31 9.68
N ASP A 41 4.35 1.85 10.87
CA ASP A 41 5.17 0.94 11.65
C ASP A 41 4.87 -0.52 11.32
N VAL A 42 5.90 -1.28 10.99
CA VAL A 42 5.79 -2.67 10.55
C VAL A 42 6.53 -3.60 11.52
N LEU A 43 5.81 -4.56 12.07
CA LEU A 43 6.37 -5.73 12.73
C LEU A 43 6.78 -6.73 11.64
N VAL A 44 8.04 -7.16 11.63
CA VAL A 44 8.52 -8.15 10.66
C VAL A 44 8.92 -9.44 11.40
N LEU A 45 8.13 -10.47 11.18
CA LEU A 45 8.33 -11.79 11.76
C LEU A 45 9.01 -12.73 10.76
N TYR A 46 9.81 -13.64 11.24
CA TYR A 46 10.46 -14.68 10.44
C TYR A 46 10.11 -16.05 10.99
N THR A 47 9.80 -17.01 10.11
CA THR A 47 9.80 -18.41 10.54
C THR A 47 11.23 -18.85 10.86
N PRO A 48 11.45 -19.88 11.70
CA PRO A 48 12.80 -20.41 11.95
C PRO A 48 13.53 -20.85 10.67
N LYS A 49 12.79 -21.34 9.64
CA LYS A 49 13.35 -21.69 8.34
C LYS A 49 13.81 -20.43 7.59
N ALA A 50 12.94 -19.41 7.50
CA ALA A 50 13.28 -18.14 6.87
C ALA A 50 14.47 -17.45 7.56
N ALA A 51 14.54 -17.48 8.89
CA ALA A 51 15.68 -16.95 9.63
C ALA A 51 17.00 -17.68 9.27
N ARG A 52 16.98 -19.00 9.12
CA ARG A 52 18.14 -19.76 8.64
C ARG A 52 18.52 -19.39 7.19
N GLN A 53 17.52 -19.23 6.32
CA GLN A 53 17.72 -18.88 4.91
C GLN A 53 18.40 -17.52 4.74
N VAL A 54 18.07 -16.52 5.57
CA VAL A 54 18.76 -15.23 5.54
C VAL A 54 20.14 -15.22 6.19
N GLY A 55 20.58 -16.36 6.72
CA GLY A 55 21.92 -16.55 7.33
C GLY A 55 21.92 -16.61 8.86
N GLY A 56 20.77 -16.86 9.48
CA GLY A 56 20.59 -17.01 10.92
C GLY A 56 20.06 -15.76 11.63
N GLU A 57 19.73 -15.93 12.91
CA GLU A 57 19.08 -14.92 13.76
C GLU A 57 19.79 -13.55 13.71
N HIS A 58 21.10 -13.53 13.72
CA HIS A 58 21.88 -12.29 13.70
C HIS A 58 21.72 -11.49 12.38
N ARG A 59 21.19 -12.10 11.33
CA ARG A 59 20.91 -11.46 10.04
C ARG A 59 19.47 -10.98 9.89
N VAL A 60 18.56 -11.45 10.73
CA VAL A 60 17.13 -11.07 10.69
C VAL A 60 16.94 -9.55 10.73
N PRO A 61 17.59 -8.77 11.62
CA PRO A 61 17.42 -7.32 11.63
C PRO A 61 17.84 -6.64 10.33
N ALA A 62 18.97 -7.04 9.75
CA ALA A 62 19.45 -6.49 8.48
C ALA A 62 18.52 -6.88 7.31
N SER A 63 17.98 -8.09 7.32
CA SER A 63 17.01 -8.56 6.33
C SER A 63 15.71 -7.77 6.41
N ALA A 64 15.14 -7.57 7.58
CA ALA A 64 13.95 -6.78 7.79
C ALA A 64 14.15 -5.31 7.37
N GLN A 65 15.30 -4.72 7.66
CA GLN A 65 15.62 -3.36 7.22
C GLN A 65 15.67 -3.21 5.69
N ARG A 66 16.01 -4.27 4.94
CA ARG A 66 15.93 -4.25 3.46
C ARG A 66 14.50 -4.08 2.98
N ILE A 67 13.51 -4.67 3.67
CA ILE A 67 12.08 -4.48 3.37
C ILE A 67 11.71 -2.99 3.42
N ALA A 68 12.00 -2.32 4.55
CA ALA A 68 11.74 -0.90 4.69
C ALA A 68 12.50 -0.06 3.66
N THR A 69 13.77 -0.37 3.42
CA THR A 69 14.61 0.36 2.46
C THR A 69 14.06 0.29 1.04
N ARG A 70 13.61 -0.88 0.60
CA ARG A 70 13.04 -1.06 -0.74
C ARG A 70 11.69 -0.34 -0.88
N MET A 71 10.79 -0.54 0.08
CA MET A 71 9.50 0.13 0.07
C MET A 71 9.66 1.66 0.08
N ASN A 72 10.51 2.21 0.96
CA ASN A 72 10.76 3.65 1.04
C ASN A 72 11.38 4.22 -0.25
N ARG A 73 12.23 3.46 -0.94
CA ARG A 73 12.73 3.84 -2.26
C ARG A 73 11.61 3.92 -3.31
N SER A 74 10.66 2.99 -3.25
CA SER A 74 9.51 2.99 -4.16
C SER A 74 8.55 4.15 -3.86
N LEU A 75 8.30 4.45 -2.58
CA LEU A 75 7.52 5.61 -2.13
C LEU A 75 8.17 6.93 -2.58
N ALA A 76 9.45 7.13 -2.29
CA ALA A 76 10.20 8.31 -2.70
C ALA A 76 10.22 8.48 -4.22
N GLY A 77 10.35 7.37 -4.97
CA GLY A 77 10.28 7.37 -6.43
C GLY A 77 8.92 7.78 -7.00
N GLY A 78 7.85 7.72 -6.21
CA GLY A 78 6.52 8.27 -6.50
C GLY A 78 6.32 9.70 -5.97
N GLY A 79 7.34 10.33 -5.39
CA GLY A 79 7.22 11.66 -4.76
C GLY A 79 6.41 11.66 -3.46
N LEU A 80 6.36 10.53 -2.77
CA LEU A 80 5.71 10.41 -1.46
C LEU A 80 6.73 10.62 -0.35
N CYS A 81 6.37 11.38 0.67
CA CYS A 81 7.19 11.55 1.87
C CYS A 81 6.94 10.47 2.93
N GLY A 82 5.89 9.64 2.78
CA GLY A 82 5.55 8.57 3.71
C GLY A 82 6.71 7.58 3.92
N ILE A 83 6.79 7.02 5.11
CA ILE A 83 7.89 6.13 5.53
C ILE A 83 7.31 4.82 6.07
N ILE A 84 7.88 3.70 5.65
CA ILE A 84 7.76 2.40 6.32
C ILE A 84 8.91 2.27 7.29
N ARG A 85 8.60 2.00 8.56
CA ARG A 85 9.59 1.79 9.63
C ARG A 85 9.43 0.40 10.22
N VAL A 86 10.48 -0.40 10.22
CA VAL A 86 10.49 -1.68 10.96
C VAL A 86 10.68 -1.36 12.43
N VAL A 87 9.68 -1.67 13.25
CA VAL A 87 9.74 -1.41 14.71
C VAL A 87 10.31 -2.58 15.47
N HIS A 88 10.08 -3.81 15.02
CA HIS A 88 10.64 -5.00 15.64
C HIS A 88 10.80 -6.13 14.62
N PRO A 89 12.05 -6.54 14.30
CA PRO A 89 12.31 -7.78 13.58
C PRO A 89 12.45 -8.93 14.57
N HIS A 90 11.73 -10.04 14.34
CA HIS A 90 11.67 -11.14 15.32
C HIS A 90 11.51 -12.49 14.62
N THR A 91 12.18 -13.54 15.13
CA THR A 91 11.92 -14.92 14.70
C THR A 91 10.90 -15.54 15.63
N VAL A 92 9.78 -16.01 15.07
CA VAL A 92 8.70 -16.63 15.85
C VAL A 92 9.15 -17.91 16.53
N THR A 93 8.70 -18.12 17.76
CA THR A 93 9.12 -19.26 18.56
C THR A 93 8.32 -20.51 18.21
N GLY A 94 9.01 -21.64 17.98
CA GLY A 94 8.36 -22.94 17.84
C GLY A 94 7.40 -23.05 16.65
N TYR A 95 7.61 -22.27 15.60
CA TYR A 95 6.80 -22.39 14.39
C TYR A 95 7.19 -23.61 13.58
N GLU A 96 6.30 -24.60 13.57
CA GLU A 96 6.42 -25.84 12.80
C GLU A 96 5.37 -25.90 11.67
N GLY A 97 4.67 -24.78 11.45
CA GLY A 97 3.54 -24.71 10.52
C GLY A 97 3.94 -24.63 9.05
N PRO A 98 2.92 -24.52 8.19
CA PRO A 98 3.12 -24.48 6.74
C PRO A 98 3.87 -23.21 6.31
N GLU A 99 4.79 -23.38 5.37
CA GLU A 99 5.44 -22.26 4.68
C GLU A 99 4.62 -21.81 3.45
N GLU A 100 3.47 -22.43 3.19
CA GLU A 100 2.53 -22.05 2.13
C GLU A 100 1.81 -20.75 2.53
N PHE A 101 1.71 -19.80 1.59
CA PHE A 101 1.28 -18.42 1.88
C PHE A 101 -0.09 -18.32 2.54
N ARG A 102 -1.11 -18.95 1.97
CA ARG A 102 -2.48 -18.82 2.49
C ARG A 102 -2.66 -19.49 3.84
N ALA A 103 -2.03 -20.65 4.03
CA ALA A 103 -2.10 -21.36 5.29
C ALA A 103 -1.31 -20.62 6.39
N ALA A 104 -0.12 -20.13 6.08
CA ALA A 104 0.67 -19.30 7.00
C ALA A 104 -0.05 -17.99 7.34
N HIS A 105 -0.71 -17.36 6.36
CA HIS A 105 -1.49 -16.14 6.56
C HIS A 105 -2.71 -16.37 7.46
N ALA A 106 -3.43 -17.46 7.27
CA ALA A 106 -4.56 -17.83 8.13
C ALA A 106 -4.12 -18.01 9.59
N LEU A 107 -2.99 -18.71 9.81
CA LEU A 107 -2.41 -18.89 11.16
C LEU A 107 -1.90 -17.58 11.75
N LEU A 108 -1.30 -16.70 10.93
CA LEU A 108 -0.80 -15.39 11.39
C LEU A 108 -1.92 -14.50 11.93
N LYS A 109 -3.10 -14.57 11.32
CA LYS A 109 -4.28 -13.77 11.72
C LYS A 109 -5.02 -14.34 12.91
N ASP A 110 -4.93 -15.64 13.16
CA ASP A 110 -5.65 -16.30 14.24
C ASP A 110 -4.96 -16.07 15.59
N HIS A 111 -5.41 -15.04 16.32
CA HIS A 111 -4.91 -14.72 17.66
C HIS A 111 -5.14 -15.84 18.70
N THR A 112 -6.04 -16.79 18.43
CA THR A 112 -6.31 -17.94 19.29
C THR A 112 -5.35 -19.10 19.03
N SER A 113 -4.70 -19.12 17.85
CA SER A 113 -3.75 -20.13 17.45
C SER A 113 -2.51 -20.08 18.35
N ALA A 114 -2.21 -21.21 19.01
CA ALA A 114 -0.94 -21.36 19.71
C ALA A 114 0.22 -21.27 18.68
N GLY A 115 1.17 -20.38 18.92
CA GLY A 115 2.28 -20.14 18.00
C GLY A 115 2.21 -18.78 17.32
N VAL A 116 2.41 -18.73 16.00
CA VAL A 116 2.65 -17.47 15.25
C VAL A 116 1.53 -16.43 15.40
N GLY A 117 0.26 -16.85 15.40
CA GLY A 117 -0.85 -15.90 15.51
C GLY A 117 -0.84 -15.16 16.82
N ARG A 118 -0.86 -15.89 17.95
CA ARG A 118 -0.81 -15.26 19.28
C ARG A 118 0.44 -14.39 19.45
N GLU A 119 1.62 -14.91 19.08
CA GLU A 119 2.87 -14.16 19.18
C GLU A 119 2.84 -12.89 18.31
N ALA A 120 2.31 -12.97 17.10
CA ALA A 120 2.16 -11.82 16.20
C ALA A 120 1.28 -10.72 16.81
N HIS A 121 0.12 -11.10 17.39
CA HIS A 121 -0.79 -10.14 18.02
C HIS A 121 -0.21 -9.51 19.27
N GLU A 122 0.47 -10.28 20.12
CA GLU A 122 1.18 -9.80 21.32
C GLU A 122 2.30 -8.82 20.96
N GLN A 123 3.14 -9.18 19.97
CA GLN A 123 4.24 -8.32 19.52
C GLN A 123 3.71 -7.08 18.79
N ARG A 124 2.66 -7.20 17.97
CA ARG A 124 2.01 -6.07 17.33
C ARG A 124 1.53 -5.04 18.35
N ALA A 125 0.84 -5.50 19.39
CA ALA A 125 0.36 -4.62 20.47
C ALA A 125 1.54 -4.01 21.26
N ARG A 126 2.55 -4.81 21.59
CA ARG A 126 3.71 -4.38 22.38
C ARG A 126 4.51 -3.27 21.69
N TYR A 127 4.70 -3.35 20.38
CA TYR A 127 5.52 -2.41 19.61
C TYR A 127 4.70 -1.36 18.85
N GLY A 128 3.39 -1.33 19.02
CA GLY A 128 2.52 -0.37 18.37
C GLY A 128 2.59 -0.46 16.84
N ALA A 129 2.79 -1.68 16.29
CA ALA A 129 2.95 -1.86 14.86
C ALA A 129 1.62 -1.74 14.12
N ASP A 130 1.57 -0.92 13.07
CA ASP A 130 0.39 -0.75 12.23
C ASP A 130 0.14 -2.00 11.37
N LEU A 131 1.22 -2.53 10.79
CA LEU A 131 1.19 -3.71 9.91
C LEU A 131 2.07 -4.84 10.47
N VAL A 132 1.76 -6.07 10.04
CA VAL A 132 2.52 -7.28 10.36
C VAL A 132 2.87 -8.02 9.08
N THR A 133 4.16 -8.31 8.88
CA THR A 133 4.64 -9.12 7.76
C THR A 133 5.38 -10.35 8.30
N LEU A 134 4.92 -11.55 7.92
CA LEU A 134 5.62 -12.80 8.19
C LEU A 134 6.44 -13.20 6.98
N VAL A 135 7.73 -13.45 7.19
CA VAL A 135 8.65 -13.97 6.18
C VAL A 135 8.75 -15.48 6.35
N VAL A 136 8.48 -16.22 5.29
CA VAL A 136 8.52 -17.67 5.21
C VAL A 136 9.63 -18.14 4.26
N ASP A 137 10.04 -19.40 4.36
CA ASP A 137 10.99 -20.05 3.42
C ASP A 137 10.22 -21.02 2.55
N ARG A 138 10.02 -20.67 1.27
CA ARG A 138 9.34 -21.51 0.29
C ARG A 138 10.28 -22.00 -0.78
N PRO A 139 10.06 -23.24 -1.30
CA PRO A 139 10.82 -23.76 -2.46
C PRO A 139 10.51 -23.01 -3.76
N GLU A 140 9.30 -22.46 -3.91
CA GLU A 140 8.90 -21.61 -5.04
C GLU A 140 9.25 -20.18 -4.73
N ARG A 141 10.21 -19.64 -5.48
CA ARG A 141 10.82 -18.34 -5.20
C ARG A 141 9.97 -17.17 -5.63
N GLY A 142 9.87 -16.19 -4.75
CA GLY A 142 9.24 -14.90 -4.98
C GLY A 142 7.71 -14.97 -4.92
N GLY A 143 7.12 -14.19 -4.07
CA GLY A 143 5.69 -14.10 -3.93
C GLY A 143 5.27 -13.76 -2.53
N GLY A 144 3.95 -13.72 -2.34
CA GLY A 144 3.34 -13.44 -1.06
C GLY A 144 1.82 -13.53 -1.13
N THR A 145 1.22 -13.17 -0.03
CA THR A 145 -0.22 -12.91 0.10
C THR A 145 -0.42 -11.89 1.20
N ALA A 146 -1.40 -11.03 1.05
CA ALA A 146 -1.73 -10.04 2.06
C ALA A 146 -3.24 -9.87 2.19
N ASP A 147 -3.65 -9.31 3.32
CA ASP A 147 -4.97 -8.75 3.45
C ASP A 147 -5.15 -7.57 2.49
N TYR A 148 -6.34 -7.49 1.94
CA TYR A 148 -6.78 -6.38 1.12
C TYR A 148 -8.21 -6.00 1.47
N THR A 149 -8.49 -4.72 1.57
CA THR A 149 -9.86 -4.21 1.64
C THR A 149 -10.05 -3.06 0.65
N PRO A 150 -11.11 -3.11 -0.18
CA PRO A 150 -11.44 -2.00 -1.08
C PRO A 150 -11.99 -0.78 -0.33
N ALA A 151 -12.38 -0.93 0.94
CA ALA A 151 -12.99 0.08 1.78
C ALA A 151 -12.06 0.56 2.91
N LEU A 152 -10.74 0.61 2.68
CA LEU A 152 -9.74 0.95 3.68
C LEU A 152 -10.06 2.29 4.37
N ASP A 153 -10.22 2.22 5.70
CA ASP A 153 -10.43 3.34 6.62
C ASP A 153 -9.80 3.03 8.00
N SER A 154 -10.04 3.87 9.01
CA SER A 154 -9.45 3.72 10.35
C SER A 154 -10.00 2.51 11.15
N SER A 155 -11.09 1.89 10.71
CA SER A 155 -11.67 0.69 11.35
C SER A 155 -11.17 -0.62 10.74
N THR A 156 -10.37 -0.56 9.69
CA THR A 156 -9.93 -1.73 8.91
C THR A 156 -8.56 -2.27 9.33
N ASP A 157 -8.15 -2.07 10.57
CA ASP A 157 -6.86 -2.53 11.10
C ASP A 157 -6.72 -4.06 11.22
N GLU A 158 -7.79 -4.80 11.03
CA GLU A 158 -7.79 -6.26 10.89
C GLU A 158 -7.22 -6.74 9.53
N TYR A 159 -7.16 -5.85 8.52
CA TYR A 159 -6.57 -6.12 7.20
C TYR A 159 -5.09 -5.70 7.12
N ALA A 160 -4.34 -5.95 8.18
CA ALA A 160 -2.98 -5.45 8.37
C ALA A 160 -1.90 -6.52 8.26
N TYR A 161 -2.21 -7.70 7.74
CA TYR A 161 -1.31 -8.85 7.76
C TYR A 161 -0.88 -9.25 6.35
N ALA A 162 0.40 -9.63 6.23
CA ALA A 162 0.99 -10.13 4.99
C ALA A 162 1.94 -11.29 5.28
N VAL A 163 2.09 -12.19 4.31
CA VAL A 163 3.11 -13.25 4.29
C VAL A 163 3.90 -13.15 2.99
N VAL A 164 5.21 -13.22 3.07
CA VAL A 164 6.12 -13.16 1.91
C VAL A 164 7.21 -14.22 2.05
N ASP A 165 7.77 -14.67 0.96
CA ASP A 165 8.97 -15.51 1.05
C ASP A 165 10.26 -14.67 1.17
N VAL A 166 11.35 -15.31 1.55
CA VAL A 166 12.67 -14.66 1.72
C VAL A 166 13.13 -14.00 0.41
N ASP A 167 12.97 -14.66 -0.73
CA ASP A 167 13.38 -14.13 -2.03
C ASP A 167 12.48 -12.96 -2.47
N GLY A 168 11.23 -12.93 -2.00
CA GLY A 168 10.27 -11.84 -2.22
C GLY A 168 10.74 -10.49 -1.70
N ILE A 169 11.66 -10.47 -0.73
CA ILE A 169 12.28 -9.25 -0.23
C ILE A 169 13.05 -8.54 -1.35
N GLU A 170 13.84 -9.28 -2.13
CA GLU A 170 14.65 -8.72 -3.23
C GLU A 170 13.86 -8.55 -4.54
N LEU A 171 12.74 -9.23 -4.68
CA LEU A 171 11.90 -9.20 -5.88
C LEU A 171 10.74 -8.20 -5.82
N ASP A 172 10.71 -7.28 -4.83
CA ASP A 172 9.63 -6.34 -4.56
C ASP A 172 8.27 -6.99 -4.21
N SER A 173 8.22 -8.30 -3.92
CA SER A 173 6.98 -8.95 -3.49
C SER A 173 6.52 -8.40 -2.14
N THR A 174 7.45 -8.11 -1.22
CA THR A 174 7.10 -7.47 0.04
C THR A 174 6.49 -6.08 -0.15
N SER A 175 7.01 -5.28 -1.10
CA SER A 175 6.41 -3.98 -1.45
C SER A 175 5.03 -4.14 -2.09
N HIS A 176 4.79 -5.22 -2.82
CA HIS A 176 3.48 -5.58 -3.37
C HIS A 176 2.49 -5.92 -2.26
N GLU A 177 2.86 -6.81 -1.33
CA GLU A 177 1.96 -7.23 -0.24
C GLU A 177 1.66 -6.08 0.73
N ILE A 178 2.65 -5.26 1.11
CA ILE A 178 2.40 -4.03 1.87
C ILE A 178 1.51 -3.06 1.06
N GLY A 179 1.65 -3.02 -0.26
CA GLY A 179 0.76 -2.26 -1.13
C GLY A 179 -0.71 -2.65 -0.98
N HIS A 180 -1.01 -3.95 -0.85
CA HIS A 180 -2.35 -4.45 -0.56
C HIS A 180 -2.87 -3.98 0.80
N ASN A 181 -2.06 -4.09 1.85
CA ASN A 181 -2.43 -3.57 3.17
C ASN A 181 -2.65 -2.04 3.18
N LEU A 182 -2.06 -1.33 2.21
CA LEU A 182 -2.26 0.10 1.98
C LEU A 182 -3.39 0.41 0.98
N GLY A 183 -4.22 -0.59 0.59
CA GLY A 183 -5.41 -0.41 -0.23
C GLY A 183 -5.19 -0.46 -1.74
N LEU A 184 -4.03 -0.91 -2.21
CA LEU A 184 -3.75 -1.09 -3.64
C LEU A 184 -4.24 -2.46 -4.12
N ALA A 185 -4.83 -2.50 -5.30
CA ALA A 185 -5.25 -3.71 -6.02
C ALA A 185 -4.27 -4.05 -7.16
N HIS A 186 -4.41 -5.24 -7.73
CA HIS A 186 -3.68 -5.66 -8.92
C HIS A 186 -4.00 -4.76 -10.13
N ASP A 187 -3.32 -4.99 -11.24
CA ASP A 187 -3.67 -4.37 -12.51
C ASP A 187 -5.05 -4.82 -13.03
N ARG A 188 -5.68 -3.99 -13.87
CA ARG A 188 -7.04 -4.24 -14.37
C ARG A 188 -7.17 -5.50 -15.19
N THR A 189 -6.14 -5.90 -15.93
CA THR A 189 -6.13 -7.14 -16.72
C THR A 189 -6.18 -8.36 -15.81
N THR A 190 -5.36 -8.38 -14.76
CA THR A 190 -5.35 -9.43 -13.75
C THR A 190 -6.69 -9.52 -13.01
N LEU A 191 -7.28 -8.37 -12.63
CA LEU A 191 -8.59 -8.35 -11.96
C LEU A 191 -9.71 -8.84 -12.88
N ALA A 192 -9.71 -8.45 -14.14
CA ALA A 192 -10.70 -8.91 -15.13
C ALA A 192 -10.59 -10.41 -15.43
N GLY A 193 -9.38 -10.96 -15.38
CA GLY A 193 -9.12 -12.40 -15.56
C GLY A 193 -9.51 -13.27 -14.35
N ASN A 194 -9.80 -12.67 -13.20
CA ASN A 194 -10.24 -13.36 -11.99
C ASN A 194 -11.43 -12.65 -11.32
N PRO A 195 -12.60 -12.59 -12.00
CA PRO A 195 -13.77 -11.84 -11.52
C PRO A 195 -14.38 -12.42 -10.23
N GLU A 196 -14.14 -13.70 -9.95
CA GLU A 196 -14.60 -14.37 -8.72
C GLU A 196 -13.58 -14.26 -7.58
N GLY A 197 -12.42 -13.63 -7.84
CA GLY A 197 -11.39 -13.39 -6.83
C GLY A 197 -11.89 -12.43 -5.73
N SER A 198 -11.29 -12.54 -4.56
CA SER A 198 -11.62 -11.70 -3.39
C SER A 198 -11.21 -10.23 -3.57
N MET A 199 -10.42 -9.90 -4.60
CA MET A 199 -9.90 -8.55 -4.84
C MET A 199 -10.69 -7.84 -5.93
N SER A 200 -11.07 -6.59 -5.65
CA SER A 200 -11.78 -5.72 -6.60
C SER A 200 -11.20 -4.30 -6.55
N VAL A 201 -11.49 -3.52 -7.60
CA VAL A 201 -11.19 -2.09 -7.59
C VAL A 201 -11.98 -1.41 -6.47
N SER A 202 -11.35 -0.55 -5.71
CA SER A 202 -12.01 0.22 -4.65
C SER A 202 -13.06 1.18 -5.23
N ARG A 203 -14.27 1.17 -4.67
CA ARG A 203 -15.32 2.13 -5.07
C ARG A 203 -14.96 3.56 -4.67
N ASN A 204 -14.28 3.72 -3.53
CA ASN A 204 -13.89 5.04 -3.02
C ASN A 204 -12.59 5.57 -3.64
N ARG A 205 -11.76 4.66 -4.19
CA ARG A 205 -10.47 4.95 -4.82
C ARG A 205 -10.33 4.14 -6.12
N PRO A 206 -11.14 4.43 -7.16
CA PRO A 206 -11.25 3.58 -8.36
C PRO A 206 -9.97 3.57 -9.22
N TYR A 207 -8.95 4.29 -8.80
CA TYR A 207 -7.61 4.40 -9.40
C TYR A 207 -6.54 3.56 -8.66
N ASN A 208 -6.94 2.62 -7.78
CA ASN A 208 -6.03 1.88 -6.90
C ASN A 208 -5.28 0.70 -7.56
N THR A 209 -5.16 0.70 -8.88
CA THR A 209 -4.65 -0.44 -9.65
C THR A 209 -3.21 -0.23 -10.12
N GLY A 210 -2.52 -1.36 -10.36
CA GLY A 210 -1.22 -1.40 -11.01
C GLY A 210 -1.29 -1.01 -12.49
N TRP A 211 -0.13 -0.85 -13.14
CA TRP A 211 0.02 -0.39 -14.51
C TRP A 211 1.03 -1.22 -15.30
N VAL A 212 0.71 -1.45 -16.58
CA VAL A 212 1.64 -1.95 -17.60
C VAL A 212 1.96 -0.79 -18.54
N THR A 213 3.25 -0.58 -18.84
CA THR A 213 3.67 0.50 -19.77
C THR A 213 3.11 0.29 -21.18
N GLU A 214 2.97 1.37 -21.96
CA GLU A 214 2.35 1.35 -23.28
C GLU A 214 3.09 0.46 -24.28
N ASP A 215 4.40 0.27 -24.10
CA ASP A 215 5.22 -0.63 -24.92
C ASP A 215 5.05 -2.11 -24.56
N GLY A 216 4.26 -2.42 -23.50
CA GLY A 216 3.99 -3.78 -23.03
C GLY A 216 5.23 -4.50 -22.46
N LYS A 217 6.31 -3.77 -22.15
CA LYS A 217 7.57 -4.41 -21.73
C LYS A 217 7.86 -4.28 -20.25
N ARG A 218 7.08 -3.47 -19.52
CA ARG A 218 7.30 -3.20 -18.09
C ARG A 218 6.00 -3.11 -17.34
N TYR A 219 6.05 -3.41 -16.05
CA TYR A 219 4.90 -3.31 -15.15
C TYR A 219 5.32 -2.78 -13.78
N THR A 220 4.41 -2.04 -13.15
CA THR A 220 4.60 -1.47 -11.81
C THR A 220 4.41 -2.52 -10.71
N ILE A 221 4.75 -2.19 -9.46
CA ILE A 221 4.78 -3.14 -8.33
C ILE A 221 3.48 -3.94 -8.19
N MET A 222 2.31 -3.30 -8.34
CA MET A 222 1.00 -3.96 -8.16
C MET A 222 0.49 -4.69 -9.40
N ALA A 223 1.17 -4.62 -10.53
CA ALA A 223 0.80 -5.39 -11.72
C ALA A 223 1.50 -6.73 -11.76
N TYR A 224 0.90 -7.68 -12.48
CA TYR A 224 1.49 -8.98 -12.70
C TYR A 224 2.18 -9.10 -14.06
N ARG A 225 3.22 -9.93 -14.09
CA ARG A 225 3.93 -10.27 -15.32
C ARG A 225 2.99 -10.84 -16.39
N SER A 226 1.99 -11.62 -15.98
CA SER A 226 0.98 -12.20 -16.87
C SER A 226 0.16 -11.16 -17.62
N ALA A 227 0.05 -9.93 -17.12
CA ALA A 227 -0.66 -8.84 -17.81
C ALA A 227 0.07 -8.31 -19.05
N CYS A 228 1.36 -8.62 -19.22
CA CYS A 228 2.19 -8.17 -20.34
C CYS A 228 3.12 -9.25 -20.93
N GLY A 229 3.08 -10.48 -20.41
CA GLY A 229 3.80 -11.63 -20.95
C GLY A 229 5.22 -11.82 -20.43
N ASP A 230 5.87 -12.90 -20.92
CA ASP A 230 7.13 -13.42 -20.34
C ASP A 230 8.34 -12.49 -20.48
N HIS A 231 8.33 -11.59 -21.44
CA HIS A 231 9.41 -10.63 -21.65
C HIS A 231 9.29 -9.36 -20.78
N CYS A 232 8.20 -9.24 -20.05
CA CYS A 232 7.90 -8.08 -19.23
C CYS A 232 8.75 -8.05 -17.95
N ARG A 233 9.17 -6.86 -17.55
CA ARG A 233 10.00 -6.66 -16.35
C ARG A 233 9.34 -5.72 -15.36
N ARG A 234 9.42 -6.06 -14.07
CA ARG A 234 8.93 -5.20 -12.99
C ARG A 234 9.77 -3.93 -12.89
N ILE A 235 9.10 -2.81 -12.68
CA ILE A 235 9.68 -1.53 -12.26
C ILE A 235 9.37 -1.39 -10.76
N SER A 236 10.39 -1.13 -9.92
CA SER A 236 10.22 -0.88 -8.48
C SER A 236 9.56 0.49 -8.23
N ARG A 237 8.37 0.68 -8.78
CA ARG A 237 7.53 1.89 -8.67
C ARG A 237 6.07 1.49 -8.58
N PHE A 238 5.29 2.27 -7.85
CA PHE A 238 3.83 2.20 -7.91
C PHE A 238 3.31 2.95 -9.13
N SER A 239 2.09 2.62 -9.57
CA SER A 239 1.43 3.37 -10.63
C SER A 239 1.22 4.83 -10.23
N SER A 240 1.30 5.74 -11.23
CA SER A 240 1.18 7.18 -10.99
C SER A 240 0.68 7.89 -12.24
N ALA A 241 -0.41 8.66 -12.12
CA ALA A 241 -0.99 9.41 -13.21
C ALA A 241 -0.04 10.46 -13.81
N THR A 242 0.90 10.98 -13.00
CA THR A 242 1.85 12.02 -13.41
C THR A 242 3.30 11.55 -13.45
N GLY A 243 3.55 10.31 -12.97
CA GLY A 243 4.90 9.76 -12.88
C GLY A 243 5.39 9.18 -14.20
N THR A 244 6.70 9.28 -14.43
CA THR A 244 7.37 8.62 -15.55
C THR A 244 8.59 7.84 -15.05
N TRP A 245 8.99 6.84 -15.82
CA TRP A 245 10.22 6.09 -15.61
C TRP A 245 10.89 5.82 -16.96
N GLN A 246 12.10 6.35 -17.14
CA GLN A 246 12.84 6.26 -18.40
C GLN A 246 12.02 6.65 -19.65
N GLY A 247 11.17 7.69 -19.53
CA GLY A 247 10.33 8.18 -20.60
C GLY A 247 8.97 7.48 -20.74
N HIS A 248 8.71 6.37 -20.04
CA HIS A 248 7.43 5.68 -20.04
C HIS A 248 6.53 6.20 -18.93
N ARG A 249 5.23 6.37 -19.20
CA ARG A 249 4.23 6.69 -18.17
C ARG A 249 4.09 5.53 -17.19
N LEU A 250 3.87 5.85 -15.92
CA LEU A 250 3.65 4.87 -14.85
C LEU A 250 2.18 4.66 -14.49
N GLY A 251 1.26 5.31 -15.21
CA GLY A 251 -0.18 5.24 -14.96
C GLY A 251 -0.95 6.30 -15.71
N ASP A 252 -2.20 6.45 -15.33
CA ASP A 252 -3.14 7.47 -15.80
C ASP A 252 -4.15 7.81 -14.69
N ALA A 253 -5.22 8.54 -15.04
CA ALA A 253 -6.25 8.94 -14.07
C ALA A 253 -6.97 7.76 -13.40
N ASP A 254 -7.02 6.60 -14.07
CA ASP A 254 -7.68 5.39 -13.59
C ASP A 254 -6.71 4.40 -12.92
N ASN A 255 -5.40 4.66 -12.96
CA ASN A 255 -4.35 3.81 -12.43
C ASN A 255 -3.30 4.69 -11.74
N ASP A 256 -3.58 5.14 -10.50
CA ASP A 256 -2.75 6.06 -9.71
C ASP A 256 -2.58 5.57 -8.27
N GLY A 257 -1.78 4.51 -8.10
CA GLY A 257 -1.46 3.96 -6.79
C GLY A 257 -0.74 4.95 -5.88
N VAL A 258 0.06 5.86 -6.43
CA VAL A 258 0.73 6.93 -5.66
C VAL A 258 -0.30 7.85 -5.01
N ARG A 259 -1.38 8.18 -5.69
CA ARG A 259 -2.48 8.95 -5.11
C ARG A 259 -3.16 8.19 -3.98
N VAL A 260 -3.43 6.89 -4.17
CA VAL A 260 -3.99 6.04 -3.11
C VAL A 260 -3.09 6.02 -1.89
N LEU A 261 -1.80 5.76 -2.07
CA LEU A 261 -0.84 5.74 -0.96
C LEU A 261 -0.77 7.06 -0.19
N ARG A 262 -0.89 8.20 -0.89
CA ARG A 262 -0.96 9.53 -0.25
C ARG A 262 -2.19 9.67 0.65
N GLU A 263 -3.31 9.08 0.24
CA GLU A 263 -4.57 9.11 0.98
C GLU A 263 -4.64 8.08 2.13
N THR A 264 -4.02 6.91 1.96
CA THR A 264 -4.20 5.78 2.88
C THR A 264 -3.09 5.61 3.89
N MET A 265 -1.85 5.99 3.58
CA MET A 265 -0.75 5.90 4.55
C MET A 265 -1.02 6.67 5.86
N PRO A 266 -1.62 7.88 5.86
CA PRO A 266 -1.99 8.54 7.11
C PRO A 266 -3.01 7.75 7.93
N ILE A 267 -3.93 7.04 7.28
CA ILE A 267 -4.94 6.21 7.94
C ILE A 267 -4.27 5.01 8.60
N VAL A 268 -3.47 4.27 7.83
CA VAL A 268 -2.78 3.06 8.31
C VAL A 268 -1.77 3.41 9.40
N ALA A 269 -1.06 4.54 9.30
CA ALA A 269 -0.14 5.03 10.32
C ALA A 269 -0.82 5.37 11.66
N GLY A 270 -2.14 5.37 11.70
CA GLY A 270 -2.96 5.56 12.90
C GLY A 270 -3.64 4.28 13.41
N TYR A 271 -3.37 3.11 12.86
CA TYR A 271 -3.97 1.85 13.31
C TYR A 271 -3.57 1.48 14.74
N ARG A 272 -2.39 1.88 15.17
CA ARG A 272 -1.88 1.65 16.52
C ARG A 272 -1.25 2.90 17.11
N THR A 273 -1.40 3.03 18.43
CA THR A 273 -0.68 4.07 19.17
C THR A 273 0.81 3.76 19.12
N LYS A 274 1.60 4.75 18.74
CA LYS A 274 3.07 4.62 18.71
C LYS A 274 3.63 4.47 20.12
N VAL A 275 4.61 3.58 20.26
CA VAL A 275 5.28 3.25 21.53
C VAL A 275 6.70 3.80 21.54
#